data_c1fa91a525b41aa0e6a748445288b9e0
#
_entry.id   c1fa91a525b41aa0e6a748445288b9e0
#
_cell.length_a   1.000
_cell.length_b   1.000
_cell.length_c   1.000
_cell.angle_alpha   90.00
_cell.angle_beta   90.00
_cell.angle_gamma   90.00
#
_symmetry.space_group_name_H-M   'P 1'
#
loop_
_entity.id
_entity.type
_entity.pdbx_description
1 polymer ?
#
loop_
_entity_poly.entity_id
_entity_poly.type
_entity_poly.pdbx_seq_one_letter_code
_entity_poly.pdbx_strand_id
1 'polypeptide(L)'
;MADSLLLIEDEALLGAELARHFRREGWETVLAPDLASARRALLDDELAPLVVVSDMQLPDGSALDLLAEVRDRRGGGEWIFLTGYGSVADSVRALRLGAYDFLEKPCDQKRLDLIVAGAARSARAQRQLAEAASQQHQSYGVDAFVGRSAAAGSVRDVLRKLSEVPFSALVIGGETGTGKGLATRILHYSGSRAAGPLVEINCAALPRELLESELFGHEAGAFTGAKKRRRGLIEQASGGTLFLDEIGELELDLQAKLLKVIEDQRLRPLGSEREVAVDIQLVAASNRDLAEQARQGDFREDLYHRLSVFGLTLPALRQRLEDLEDLVPLIVAEYNAKARKGVRTIPEPVWQALRAHSWPGNVRELRNVIERCVLFADGGEFPLQWLQLPGQAAAAHAPAGAAAPAPVTDSDRLILPLDGSMSIDDMDRHIVATAVARADGNLSAAARMLGTTRQTLRYRVKKYGISTGEE
;
A
#
# COMPACT_ATOMS: atom_id res chain seq x y z
N MET A 1 -24.04 8.76 -10.04
CA MET A 1 -25.21 8.07 -10.64
C MET A 1 -26.28 8.01 -9.57
N ALA A 2 -27.56 8.22 -9.94
CA ALA A 2 -28.67 8.06 -8.99
C ALA A 2 -28.76 6.57 -8.59
N ASP A 3 -29.17 6.31 -7.33
CA ASP A 3 -29.35 4.94 -6.85
C ASP A 3 -30.55 4.30 -7.52
N SER A 4 -30.35 3.24 -8.27
CA SER A 4 -31.40 2.55 -9.02
C SER A 4 -31.97 1.37 -8.25
N LEU A 5 -33.30 1.19 -8.33
CA LEU A 5 -34.07 0.12 -7.73
C LEU A 5 -34.91 -0.55 -8.83
N LEU A 6 -34.81 -1.88 -8.91
CA LEU A 6 -35.71 -2.66 -9.76
C LEU A 6 -36.85 -3.24 -8.91
N LEU A 7 -38.09 -2.98 -9.30
CA LEU A 7 -39.26 -3.53 -8.67
C LEU A 7 -39.91 -4.55 -9.64
N ILE A 8 -40.09 -5.80 -9.18
CA ILE A 8 -40.70 -6.89 -9.95
C ILE A 8 -41.99 -7.26 -9.24
N GLU A 9 -43.15 -6.86 -9.85
CA GLU A 9 -44.48 -7.01 -9.25
C GLU A 9 -45.51 -7.09 -10.35
N ASP A 10 -46.31 -8.16 -10.36
CA ASP A 10 -47.33 -8.41 -11.36
C ASP A 10 -48.67 -7.67 -11.04
N GLU A 11 -48.93 -7.36 -9.78
CA GLU A 11 -50.07 -6.55 -9.38
C GLU A 11 -49.86 -5.08 -9.76
N ALA A 12 -50.48 -4.63 -10.85
CA ALA A 12 -50.24 -3.32 -11.44
C ALA A 12 -50.48 -2.14 -10.48
N LEU A 13 -51.47 -2.26 -9.57
CA LEU A 13 -51.76 -1.20 -8.59
C LEU A 13 -50.67 -1.12 -7.51
N LEU A 14 -50.29 -2.26 -6.96
CA LEU A 14 -49.25 -2.35 -5.92
C LEU A 14 -47.90 -1.96 -6.52
N GLY A 15 -47.52 -2.45 -7.67
CA GLY A 15 -46.29 -2.08 -8.36
C GLY A 15 -46.19 -0.59 -8.66
N ALA A 16 -47.29 0.05 -9.12
CA ALA A 16 -47.33 1.50 -9.36
C ALA A 16 -47.25 2.32 -8.08
N GLU A 17 -47.84 1.84 -6.98
CA GLU A 17 -47.78 2.49 -5.66
C GLU A 17 -46.36 2.45 -5.07
N LEU A 18 -45.74 1.26 -5.02
CA LEU A 18 -44.38 1.06 -4.57
C LEU A 18 -43.37 1.86 -5.41
N ALA A 19 -43.50 1.82 -6.75
CA ALA A 19 -42.62 2.59 -7.62
C ALA A 19 -42.76 4.12 -7.39
N ARG A 20 -43.97 4.62 -7.14
CA ARG A 20 -44.19 6.03 -6.81
C ARG A 20 -43.59 6.37 -5.46
N HIS A 21 -43.72 5.49 -4.47
CA HIS A 21 -43.14 5.65 -3.15
C HIS A 21 -41.60 5.75 -3.24
N PHE A 22 -40.92 4.77 -3.83
CA PHE A 22 -39.46 4.79 -3.93
C PHE A 22 -38.92 5.97 -4.77
N ARG A 23 -39.63 6.41 -5.81
CA ARG A 23 -39.27 7.64 -6.54
C ARG A 23 -39.35 8.91 -5.65
N ARG A 24 -40.30 8.99 -4.72
CA ARG A 24 -40.38 10.09 -3.74
C ARG A 24 -39.22 10.05 -2.73
N GLU A 25 -38.76 8.86 -2.38
CA GLU A 25 -37.58 8.64 -1.56
C GLU A 25 -36.26 8.84 -2.30
N GLY A 26 -36.30 9.25 -3.58
CA GLY A 26 -35.12 9.61 -4.36
C GLY A 26 -34.49 8.47 -5.16
N TRP A 27 -35.20 7.33 -5.32
CA TRP A 27 -34.73 6.21 -6.10
C TRP A 27 -35.06 6.36 -7.57
N GLU A 28 -34.14 6.01 -8.47
CA GLU A 28 -34.41 5.74 -9.85
C GLU A 28 -35.06 4.36 -9.97
N THR A 29 -36.44 4.32 -10.06
CA THR A 29 -37.17 3.07 -9.97
C THR A 29 -37.59 2.58 -11.32
N VAL A 30 -37.19 1.35 -11.66
CA VAL A 30 -37.67 0.60 -12.84
C VAL A 30 -38.68 -0.43 -12.35
N LEU A 31 -39.85 -0.53 -13.04
CA LEU A 31 -40.89 -1.50 -12.73
C LEU A 31 -40.93 -2.56 -13.83
N ALA A 32 -40.83 -3.82 -13.46
CA ALA A 32 -41.02 -4.98 -14.33
C ALA A 32 -42.28 -5.76 -13.87
N PRO A 33 -43.26 -5.97 -14.72
CA PRO A 33 -44.50 -6.66 -14.36
C PRO A 33 -44.40 -8.20 -14.38
N ASP A 34 -43.29 -8.75 -14.89
CA ASP A 34 -43.04 -10.18 -15.02
C ASP A 34 -41.55 -10.50 -15.05
N LEU A 35 -41.17 -11.78 -14.93
CA LEU A 35 -39.79 -12.24 -14.98
C LEU A 35 -39.12 -12.00 -16.33
N ALA A 36 -39.89 -12.08 -17.44
CA ALA A 36 -39.34 -11.86 -18.76
C ALA A 36 -38.84 -10.41 -18.93
N SER A 37 -39.61 -9.43 -18.43
CA SER A 37 -39.24 -8.02 -18.42
C SER A 37 -38.06 -7.73 -17.46
N ALA A 38 -38.10 -8.35 -16.27
CA ALA A 38 -37.03 -8.24 -15.30
C ALA A 38 -35.70 -8.85 -15.83
N ARG A 39 -35.79 -10.02 -16.48
CA ARG A 39 -34.65 -10.67 -17.13
C ARG A 39 -34.04 -9.79 -18.21
N ARG A 40 -34.89 -9.20 -19.08
CA ARG A 40 -34.42 -8.27 -20.11
C ARG A 40 -33.69 -7.10 -19.50
N ALA A 41 -34.26 -6.46 -18.49
CA ALA A 41 -33.66 -5.32 -17.84
C ALA A 41 -32.28 -5.67 -17.20
N LEU A 42 -32.18 -6.81 -16.50
CA LEU A 42 -30.99 -7.20 -15.78
C LEU A 42 -29.86 -7.80 -16.64
N LEU A 43 -30.25 -8.55 -17.72
CA LEU A 43 -29.29 -9.33 -18.51
C LEU A 43 -29.04 -8.78 -19.92
N ASP A 44 -30.05 -8.18 -20.53
CA ASP A 44 -29.97 -7.68 -21.92
C ASP A 44 -29.68 -6.17 -21.94
N ASP A 45 -30.38 -5.38 -21.12
CA ASP A 45 -30.20 -3.92 -21.00
C ASP A 45 -29.10 -3.53 -19.99
N GLU A 46 -28.44 -4.51 -19.41
CA GLU A 46 -27.33 -4.34 -18.42
C GLU A 46 -27.71 -3.42 -17.25
N LEU A 47 -28.97 -3.38 -16.84
CA LEU A 47 -29.40 -2.62 -15.67
C LEU A 47 -28.71 -3.17 -14.44
N ALA A 48 -27.95 -2.33 -13.75
CA ALA A 48 -27.24 -2.69 -12.54
C ALA A 48 -27.88 -2.01 -11.30
N PRO A 49 -29.06 -2.46 -10.83
CA PRO A 49 -29.73 -1.85 -9.68
C PRO A 49 -28.93 -2.10 -8.40
N LEU A 50 -29.03 -1.18 -7.42
CA LEU A 50 -28.51 -1.42 -6.08
C LEU A 50 -29.35 -2.44 -5.32
N VAL A 51 -30.68 -2.35 -5.50
CA VAL A 51 -31.64 -3.19 -4.83
C VAL A 51 -32.67 -3.69 -5.84
N VAL A 52 -33.01 -4.97 -5.73
CA VAL A 52 -34.14 -5.59 -6.42
C VAL A 52 -35.19 -5.94 -5.37
N VAL A 53 -36.39 -5.41 -5.50
CA VAL A 53 -37.55 -5.80 -4.69
C VAL A 53 -38.48 -6.60 -5.60
N SER A 54 -38.71 -7.87 -5.28
CA SER A 54 -39.43 -8.78 -6.16
C SER A 54 -40.52 -9.54 -5.42
N ASP A 55 -41.70 -9.69 -6.05
CA ASP A 55 -42.56 -10.78 -5.63
C ASP A 55 -41.84 -12.11 -5.87
N MET A 56 -42.07 -13.06 -4.97
CA MET A 56 -41.45 -14.38 -5.03
C MET A 56 -42.08 -15.26 -6.13
N GLN A 57 -43.37 -15.14 -6.34
CA GLN A 57 -44.14 -15.89 -7.33
C GLN A 57 -44.77 -14.92 -8.32
N LEU A 58 -44.45 -15.08 -9.60
CA LEU A 58 -44.94 -14.27 -10.70
C LEU A 58 -45.69 -15.18 -11.67
N PRO A 59 -46.56 -14.65 -12.53
CA PRO A 59 -47.36 -15.45 -13.49
C PRO A 59 -46.52 -16.33 -14.43
N ASP A 60 -45.29 -15.92 -14.71
CA ASP A 60 -44.35 -16.59 -15.61
C ASP A 60 -43.24 -17.39 -14.89
N GLY A 61 -43.32 -17.54 -13.53
CA GLY A 61 -42.41 -18.40 -12.80
C GLY A 61 -41.99 -17.92 -11.40
N SER A 62 -40.91 -18.49 -10.91
CA SER A 62 -40.33 -18.15 -9.62
C SER A 62 -39.18 -17.14 -9.77
N ALA A 63 -39.22 -16.04 -9.02
CA ALA A 63 -38.16 -15.07 -9.02
C ALA A 63 -36.85 -15.59 -8.36
N LEU A 64 -36.91 -16.70 -7.61
CA LEU A 64 -35.73 -17.37 -7.10
C LEU A 64 -34.85 -17.96 -8.21
N ASP A 65 -35.46 -18.42 -9.29
CA ASP A 65 -34.71 -18.97 -10.43
C ASP A 65 -34.01 -17.86 -11.22
N LEU A 66 -34.64 -16.69 -11.32
CA LEU A 66 -34.00 -15.49 -11.90
C LEU A 66 -32.82 -14.99 -11.00
N LEU A 67 -32.99 -14.99 -9.68
CA LEU A 67 -31.89 -14.66 -8.75
C LEU A 67 -30.69 -15.59 -8.98
N ALA A 68 -30.92 -16.89 -9.09
CA ALA A 68 -29.85 -17.86 -9.32
C ALA A 68 -29.12 -17.59 -10.63
N GLU A 69 -29.84 -17.32 -11.71
CA GLU A 69 -29.27 -17.00 -13.02
C GLU A 69 -28.45 -15.68 -13.02
N VAL A 70 -28.97 -14.64 -12.37
CA VAL A 70 -28.29 -13.34 -12.27
C VAL A 70 -27.02 -13.44 -11.44
N ARG A 71 -27.04 -14.20 -10.35
CA ARG A 71 -25.86 -14.44 -9.50
C ARG A 71 -24.74 -15.16 -10.25
N ASP A 72 -25.07 -16.10 -11.12
CA ASP A 72 -24.11 -16.87 -11.91
C ASP A 72 -23.38 -16.00 -12.95
N ARG A 73 -24.05 -14.96 -13.50
CA ARG A 73 -23.53 -14.05 -14.54
C ARG A 73 -22.81 -12.80 -14.02
N ARG A 74 -22.68 -12.58 -12.72
CA ARG A 74 -22.10 -11.42 -12.03
C ARG A 74 -23.04 -10.24 -11.74
N GLY A 75 -23.31 -10.01 -10.47
CA GLY A 75 -23.86 -8.74 -9.97
C GLY A 75 -25.39 -8.78 -9.91
N GLY A 76 -26.07 -7.72 -9.91
CA GLY A 76 -27.54 -7.64 -9.83
C GLY A 76 -28.07 -7.08 -8.51
N GLY A 77 -27.22 -6.44 -7.72
CA GLY A 77 -27.63 -5.78 -6.48
C GLY A 77 -28.06 -6.73 -5.36
N GLU A 78 -28.61 -6.19 -4.31
CA GLU A 78 -29.18 -6.96 -3.19
C GLU A 78 -30.65 -7.23 -3.43
N TRP A 79 -31.09 -8.48 -3.23
CA TRP A 79 -32.45 -8.91 -3.50
C TRP A 79 -33.28 -9.00 -2.22
N ILE A 80 -34.48 -8.42 -2.26
CA ILE A 80 -35.49 -8.47 -1.21
C ILE A 80 -36.75 -9.10 -1.81
N PHE A 81 -37.25 -10.18 -1.22
CA PHE A 81 -38.46 -10.82 -1.70
C PHE A 81 -39.68 -10.41 -0.89
N LEU A 82 -40.78 -10.15 -1.63
CA LEU A 82 -42.11 -9.98 -1.05
C LEU A 82 -42.88 -11.29 -1.22
N THR A 83 -43.51 -11.82 -0.18
CA THR A 83 -44.21 -13.10 -0.21
C THR A 83 -45.63 -12.97 0.32
N GLY A 84 -46.66 -13.44 -0.42
CA GLY A 84 -48.04 -13.41 0.03
C GLY A 84 -48.43 -14.53 1.03
N TYR A 85 -47.96 -15.75 0.79
CA TYR A 85 -48.11 -16.91 1.63
C TYR A 85 -46.90 -17.82 1.43
N GLY A 86 -45.73 -17.30 1.88
CA GLY A 86 -44.48 -18.03 1.70
C GLY A 86 -44.38 -19.24 2.62
N SER A 87 -44.07 -20.40 2.02
CA SER A 87 -43.62 -21.51 2.86
C SER A 87 -42.29 -21.14 3.50
N VAL A 88 -42.05 -21.54 4.75
CA VAL A 88 -40.75 -21.40 5.43
C VAL A 88 -39.60 -21.94 4.55
N ALA A 89 -39.90 -22.94 3.71
CA ALA A 89 -38.96 -23.55 2.78
C ALA A 89 -38.48 -22.56 1.69
N ASP A 90 -39.37 -21.75 1.12
CA ASP A 90 -39.02 -20.79 0.06
C ASP A 90 -38.21 -19.61 0.60
N SER A 91 -38.54 -19.14 1.82
CA SER A 91 -37.77 -18.10 2.51
C SER A 91 -36.35 -18.58 2.85
N VAL A 92 -36.19 -19.83 3.32
CA VAL A 92 -34.86 -20.42 3.55
C VAL A 92 -34.09 -20.59 2.24
N ARG A 93 -34.78 -21.00 1.15
CA ARG A 93 -34.17 -21.12 -0.19
C ARG A 93 -33.68 -19.76 -0.71
N ALA A 94 -34.47 -18.70 -0.54
CA ALA A 94 -34.09 -17.33 -0.92
C ALA A 94 -32.78 -16.89 -0.24
N LEU A 95 -32.70 -17.06 1.09
CA LEU A 95 -31.48 -16.69 1.86
C LEU A 95 -30.26 -17.55 1.45
N ARG A 96 -30.46 -18.85 1.17
CA ARG A 96 -29.36 -19.72 0.68
C ARG A 96 -28.87 -19.32 -0.70
N LEU A 97 -29.71 -18.77 -1.56
CA LEU A 97 -29.36 -18.23 -2.87
C LEU A 97 -28.75 -16.83 -2.78
N GLY A 98 -28.62 -16.29 -1.56
CA GLY A 98 -27.96 -14.99 -1.31
C GLY A 98 -28.92 -13.80 -1.37
N ALA A 99 -30.24 -13.98 -1.21
CA ALA A 99 -31.13 -12.85 -0.99
C ALA A 99 -30.76 -12.11 0.30
N TYR A 100 -30.89 -10.78 0.29
CA TYR A 100 -30.62 -9.95 1.46
C TYR A 100 -31.63 -10.18 2.57
N ASP A 101 -32.94 -10.19 2.22
CA ASP A 101 -34.03 -10.41 3.17
C ASP A 101 -35.32 -10.80 2.43
N PHE A 102 -36.37 -11.12 3.18
CA PHE A 102 -37.72 -11.32 2.70
C PHE A 102 -38.76 -10.69 3.65
N LEU A 103 -39.93 -10.34 3.10
CA LEU A 103 -41.04 -9.73 3.82
C LEU A 103 -42.36 -10.37 3.42
N GLU A 104 -43.23 -10.63 4.39
CA GLU A 104 -44.60 -11.11 4.14
C GLU A 104 -45.54 -9.95 3.73
N LYS A 105 -46.35 -10.17 2.72
CA LYS A 105 -47.45 -9.28 2.34
C LYS A 105 -48.67 -9.55 3.23
N PRO A 106 -49.40 -8.52 3.74
CA PRO A 106 -49.11 -7.09 3.60
C PRO A 106 -47.94 -6.64 4.49
N CYS A 107 -46.92 -6.00 3.91
CA CYS A 107 -45.81 -5.51 4.64
C CYS A 107 -45.98 -4.04 5.08
N ASP A 108 -45.49 -3.71 6.26
CA ASP A 108 -45.40 -2.32 6.70
C ASP A 108 -44.35 -1.57 5.84
N GLN A 109 -44.77 -0.44 5.27
CA GLN A 109 -43.96 0.39 4.40
C GLN A 109 -42.68 0.84 5.07
N LYS A 110 -42.75 1.24 6.36
CA LYS A 110 -41.54 1.63 7.13
C LYS A 110 -40.53 0.49 7.30
N ARG A 111 -41.05 -0.73 7.43
CA ARG A 111 -40.19 -1.92 7.52
C ARG A 111 -39.52 -2.20 6.18
N LEU A 112 -40.25 -2.09 5.08
CA LEU A 112 -39.69 -2.21 3.73
C LEU A 112 -38.60 -1.16 3.49
N ASP A 113 -38.85 0.10 3.81
CA ASP A 113 -37.88 1.20 3.68
C ASP A 113 -36.59 0.92 4.45
N LEU A 114 -36.71 0.43 5.69
CA LEU A 114 -35.55 0.11 6.52
C LEU A 114 -34.69 -1.01 5.89
N ILE A 115 -35.34 -2.05 5.36
CA ILE A 115 -34.65 -3.19 4.72
C ILE A 115 -34.01 -2.76 3.40
N VAL A 116 -34.73 -1.99 2.57
CA VAL A 116 -34.18 -1.43 1.31
C VAL A 116 -32.99 -0.54 1.58
N ALA A 117 -33.05 0.34 2.60
CA ALA A 117 -31.91 1.15 2.99
C ALA A 117 -30.71 0.33 3.50
N GLY A 118 -30.98 -0.78 4.19
CA GLY A 118 -29.96 -1.74 4.62
C GLY A 118 -29.28 -2.44 3.43
N ALA A 119 -30.08 -2.97 2.52
CA ALA A 119 -29.65 -3.63 1.30
C ALA A 119 -28.81 -2.69 0.41
N ALA A 120 -29.27 -1.44 0.27
CA ALA A 120 -28.53 -0.42 -0.49
C ALA A 120 -27.15 -0.11 0.12
N ARG A 121 -27.04 -0.04 1.43
CA ARG A 121 -25.74 0.14 2.09
C ARG A 121 -24.80 -1.05 1.82
N SER A 122 -25.33 -2.27 1.89
CA SER A 122 -24.58 -3.48 1.55
C SER A 122 -24.10 -3.47 0.11
N ALA A 123 -25.01 -3.22 -0.84
CA ALA A 123 -24.72 -3.16 -2.26
C ALA A 123 -23.68 -2.08 -2.62
N ARG A 124 -23.78 -0.88 -2.01
CA ARG A 124 -22.76 0.19 -2.20
C ARG A 124 -21.40 -0.24 -1.69
N ALA A 125 -21.34 -0.83 -0.49
CA ALA A 125 -20.08 -1.31 0.06
C ALA A 125 -19.43 -2.38 -0.83
N GLN A 126 -20.21 -3.33 -1.34
CA GLN A 126 -19.75 -4.37 -2.28
C GLN A 126 -19.26 -3.75 -3.60
N ARG A 127 -19.98 -2.78 -4.17
CA ARG A 127 -19.55 -2.07 -5.38
C ARG A 127 -18.24 -1.31 -5.17
N GLN A 128 -18.12 -0.57 -4.09
CA GLN A 128 -16.88 0.16 -3.77
C GLN A 128 -15.68 -0.79 -3.64
N LEU A 129 -15.86 -1.94 -3.01
CA LEU A 129 -14.84 -2.97 -2.93
C LEU A 129 -14.48 -3.54 -4.31
N ALA A 130 -15.49 -3.82 -5.15
CA ALA A 130 -15.28 -4.34 -6.51
C ALA A 130 -14.59 -3.30 -7.42
N GLU A 131 -14.99 -2.03 -7.33
CA GLU A 131 -14.36 -0.92 -8.07
C GLU A 131 -12.91 -0.71 -7.62
N ALA A 132 -12.65 -0.74 -6.31
CA ALA A 132 -11.29 -0.64 -5.77
C ALA A 132 -10.41 -1.82 -6.24
N ALA A 133 -10.95 -3.03 -6.24
CA ALA A 133 -10.26 -4.21 -6.75
C ALA A 133 -9.99 -4.10 -8.27
N SER A 134 -10.97 -3.63 -9.06
CA SER A 134 -10.81 -3.40 -10.49
C SER A 134 -9.76 -2.34 -10.80
N GLN A 135 -9.76 -1.22 -10.06
CA GLN A 135 -8.73 -0.19 -10.18
C GLN A 135 -7.34 -0.72 -9.85
N GLN A 136 -7.23 -1.56 -8.81
CA GLN A 136 -5.97 -2.21 -8.46
C GLN A 136 -5.51 -3.16 -9.57
N HIS A 137 -6.41 -3.96 -10.14
CA HIS A 137 -6.10 -4.81 -11.29
C HIS A 137 -5.58 -4.03 -12.49
N GLN A 138 -6.22 -2.91 -12.83
CA GLN A 138 -5.77 -2.04 -13.92
C GLN A 138 -4.43 -1.36 -13.62
N SER A 139 -4.21 -0.99 -12.36
CA SER A 139 -2.99 -0.28 -11.93
C SER A 139 -1.76 -1.18 -11.81
N TYR A 140 -1.95 -2.48 -11.58
CA TYR A 140 -0.87 -3.44 -11.32
C TYR A 140 -0.79 -4.57 -12.36
N GLY A 141 -1.09 -4.27 -13.64
CA GLY A 141 -0.74 -5.16 -14.75
C GLY A 141 0.77 -5.31 -14.89
N VAL A 142 1.24 -6.29 -15.68
CA VAL A 142 2.68 -6.55 -15.90
C VAL A 142 3.41 -5.30 -16.42
N ASP A 143 2.72 -4.46 -17.21
CA ASP A 143 3.27 -3.22 -17.76
C ASP A 143 3.47 -2.11 -16.71
N ALA A 144 2.97 -2.29 -15.48
CA ALA A 144 3.27 -1.39 -14.36
C ALA A 144 4.75 -1.45 -13.96
N PHE A 145 5.48 -2.51 -14.33
CA PHE A 145 6.94 -2.52 -14.26
C PHE A 145 7.54 -1.77 -15.45
N VAL A 146 7.56 -0.45 -15.32
CA VAL A 146 7.95 0.49 -16.39
C VAL A 146 9.45 0.41 -16.67
N GLY A 147 9.81 0.49 -17.97
CA GLY A 147 11.16 0.56 -18.47
C GLY A 147 11.31 -0.06 -19.86
N ARG A 148 12.17 0.54 -20.69
CA ARG A 148 12.46 0.12 -22.07
C ARG A 148 13.69 -0.77 -22.18
N SER A 149 14.49 -0.86 -21.11
CA SER A 149 15.71 -1.68 -21.12
C SER A 149 15.41 -3.16 -21.28
N ALA A 150 16.37 -3.90 -21.84
CA ALA A 150 16.30 -5.36 -21.95
C ALA A 150 16.14 -6.02 -20.57
N ALA A 151 16.76 -5.44 -19.52
CA ALA A 151 16.65 -5.92 -18.16
C ALA A 151 15.20 -5.78 -17.63
N ALA A 152 14.53 -4.63 -17.86
CA ALA A 152 13.13 -4.45 -17.51
C ALA A 152 12.22 -5.39 -18.33
N GLY A 153 12.51 -5.59 -19.60
CA GLY A 153 11.81 -6.56 -20.45
C GLY A 153 11.87 -7.97 -19.89
N SER A 154 13.06 -8.44 -19.53
CA SER A 154 13.25 -9.78 -18.92
C SER A 154 12.47 -9.93 -17.60
N VAL A 155 12.42 -8.90 -16.76
CA VAL A 155 11.61 -8.91 -15.52
C VAL A 155 10.12 -9.05 -15.85
N ARG A 156 9.59 -8.27 -16.81
CA ARG A 156 8.18 -8.38 -17.22
C ARG A 156 7.84 -9.76 -17.77
N ASP A 157 8.73 -10.38 -18.54
CA ASP A 157 8.51 -11.73 -19.08
C ASP A 157 8.44 -12.79 -17.99
N VAL A 158 9.28 -12.68 -16.95
CA VAL A 158 9.23 -13.56 -15.78
C VAL A 158 7.96 -13.31 -14.98
N LEU A 159 7.60 -12.06 -14.73
CA LEU A 159 6.36 -11.71 -14.00
C LEU A 159 5.14 -12.26 -14.73
N ARG A 160 5.06 -12.13 -16.07
CA ARG A 160 3.95 -12.67 -16.87
C ARG A 160 3.84 -14.18 -16.72
N LYS A 161 4.94 -14.91 -16.88
CA LYS A 161 4.96 -16.37 -16.71
C LYS A 161 4.55 -16.81 -15.31
N LEU A 162 5.06 -16.15 -14.28
CA LEU A 162 4.71 -16.46 -12.88
C LEU A 162 3.26 -16.11 -12.55
N SER A 163 2.65 -15.13 -13.20
CA SER A 163 1.24 -14.81 -13.02
C SER A 163 0.29 -15.88 -13.58
N GLU A 164 0.73 -16.63 -14.61
CA GLU A 164 -0.06 -17.69 -15.26
C GLU A 164 0.00 -19.03 -14.52
N VAL A 165 1.00 -19.22 -13.64
CA VAL A 165 1.27 -20.49 -12.97
C VAL A 165 1.01 -20.37 -11.46
N PRO A 166 0.22 -21.27 -10.85
CA PRO A 166 0.10 -21.27 -9.39
C PRO A 166 1.43 -21.71 -8.76
N PHE A 167 1.88 -20.96 -7.77
CA PHE A 167 3.07 -21.28 -6.98
C PHE A 167 2.77 -21.14 -5.48
N SER A 168 3.46 -21.93 -4.66
CA SER A 168 3.33 -21.88 -3.19
C SER A 168 4.21 -20.80 -2.58
N ALA A 169 5.45 -20.65 -3.07
CA ALA A 169 6.42 -19.70 -2.58
C ALA A 169 7.31 -19.15 -3.70
N LEU A 170 7.71 -17.88 -3.58
CA LEU A 170 8.60 -17.16 -4.49
C LEU A 170 9.51 -16.23 -3.70
N VAL A 171 10.80 -16.15 -4.07
CA VAL A 171 11.73 -15.15 -3.53
C VAL A 171 11.99 -14.06 -4.57
N ILE A 172 11.85 -12.80 -4.15
CA ILE A 172 12.22 -11.61 -4.93
C ILE A 172 13.48 -11.00 -4.31
N GLY A 173 14.61 -11.17 -4.99
CA GLY A 173 15.89 -10.55 -4.65
C GLY A 173 16.07 -9.19 -5.31
N GLY A 174 16.92 -8.36 -4.73
CA GLY A 174 17.32 -7.08 -5.30
C GLY A 174 17.51 -6.00 -4.25
N GLU A 175 18.28 -4.98 -4.59
CA GLU A 175 18.59 -3.87 -3.70
C GLU A 175 17.34 -3.15 -3.22
N THR A 176 17.48 -2.41 -2.11
CA THR A 176 16.41 -1.57 -1.58
C THR A 176 15.98 -0.54 -2.64
N GLY A 177 14.67 -0.39 -2.83
CA GLY A 177 14.10 0.58 -3.77
C GLY A 177 14.04 0.14 -5.24
N THR A 178 14.38 -1.12 -5.60
CA THR A 178 14.29 -1.65 -6.97
C THR A 178 12.87 -1.92 -7.45
N GLY A 179 11.89 -2.03 -6.53
CA GLY A 179 10.49 -2.29 -6.87
C GLY A 179 9.96 -3.66 -6.45
N LYS A 180 10.56 -4.34 -5.46
CA LYS A 180 10.13 -5.67 -4.98
C LYS A 180 8.65 -5.71 -4.60
N GLY A 181 8.15 -4.71 -3.85
CA GLY A 181 6.73 -4.60 -3.53
C GLY A 181 5.83 -4.37 -4.75
N LEU A 182 6.31 -3.63 -5.78
CA LEU A 182 5.58 -3.49 -7.04
C LEU A 182 5.48 -4.83 -7.78
N ALA A 183 6.58 -5.58 -7.87
CA ALA A 183 6.59 -6.91 -8.48
C ALA A 183 5.62 -7.87 -7.78
N THR A 184 5.55 -7.82 -6.44
CA THR A 184 4.59 -8.60 -5.65
C THR A 184 3.14 -8.24 -5.98
N ARG A 185 2.82 -6.95 -6.06
CA ARG A 185 1.46 -6.50 -6.44
C ARG A 185 1.09 -6.91 -7.85
N ILE A 186 2.02 -6.80 -8.79
CA ILE A 186 1.82 -7.30 -10.16
C ILE A 186 1.48 -8.79 -10.13
N LEU A 187 2.27 -9.61 -9.45
CA LEU A 187 2.04 -11.05 -9.33
C LEU A 187 0.70 -11.40 -8.69
N HIS A 188 0.30 -10.66 -7.66
CA HIS A 188 -0.98 -10.87 -7.00
C HIS A 188 -2.14 -10.48 -7.91
N TYR A 189 -2.17 -9.23 -8.40
CA TYR A 189 -3.30 -8.70 -9.16
C TYR A 189 -3.40 -9.23 -10.60
N SER A 190 -2.29 -9.71 -11.20
CA SER A 190 -2.30 -10.38 -12.49
C SER A 190 -2.42 -11.90 -12.37
N GLY A 191 -2.33 -12.46 -11.16
CA GLY A 191 -2.32 -13.91 -10.92
C GLY A 191 -3.69 -14.50 -10.57
N SER A 192 -3.70 -15.81 -10.35
CA SER A 192 -4.92 -16.58 -10.03
C SER A 192 -5.55 -16.21 -8.67
N ARG A 193 -4.82 -15.54 -7.79
CA ARG A 193 -5.27 -15.13 -6.45
C ARG A 193 -5.66 -13.66 -6.33
N ALA A 194 -5.84 -13.00 -7.46
CA ALA A 194 -6.17 -11.58 -7.55
C ALA A 194 -7.48 -11.19 -6.82
N ALA A 195 -8.42 -12.11 -6.70
CA ALA A 195 -9.67 -11.90 -5.95
C ALA A 195 -9.49 -12.10 -4.42
N GLY A 196 -8.38 -12.68 -3.98
CA GLY A 196 -8.06 -12.90 -2.58
C GLY A 196 -7.39 -11.70 -1.93
N PRO A 197 -7.12 -11.76 -0.62
CA PRO A 197 -6.41 -10.68 0.08
C PRO A 197 -4.92 -10.65 -0.27
N LEU A 198 -4.36 -9.45 -0.44
CA LEU A 198 -2.92 -9.21 -0.40
C LEU A 198 -2.57 -8.64 0.98
N VAL A 199 -1.82 -9.42 1.76
CA VAL A 199 -1.37 -9.02 3.09
C VAL A 199 0.14 -8.79 3.05
N GLU A 200 0.57 -7.58 3.41
CA GLU A 200 1.97 -7.16 3.33
C GLU A 200 2.51 -6.85 4.74
N ILE A 201 3.73 -7.30 5.04
CA ILE A 201 4.45 -6.93 6.25
C ILE A 201 5.94 -6.79 5.95
N ASN A 202 6.56 -5.79 6.58
CA ASN A 202 8.01 -5.64 6.60
C ASN A 202 8.55 -6.25 7.90
N CYS A 203 9.38 -7.28 7.78
CA CYS A 203 9.93 -8.04 8.91
C CYS A 203 10.95 -7.22 9.74
N ALA A 204 11.58 -6.21 9.15
CA ALA A 204 12.50 -5.32 9.85
C ALA A 204 11.80 -4.17 10.62
N ALA A 205 10.51 -3.94 10.37
CA ALA A 205 9.81 -2.78 10.93
C ALA A 205 9.32 -2.96 12.37
N LEU A 206 9.26 -4.19 12.88
CA LEU A 206 8.68 -4.52 14.18
C LEU A 206 9.67 -5.27 15.07
N PRO A 207 9.66 -5.03 16.39
CA PRO A 207 10.36 -5.89 17.34
C PRO A 207 9.84 -7.33 17.24
N ARG A 208 10.72 -8.31 17.55
CA ARG A 208 10.48 -9.75 17.44
C ARG A 208 9.11 -10.19 17.99
N GLU A 209 8.85 -9.84 19.27
CA GLU A 209 7.63 -10.28 19.97
C GLU A 209 6.34 -9.77 19.30
N LEU A 210 6.39 -8.54 18.79
CA LEU A 210 5.27 -7.97 18.04
C LEU A 210 5.14 -8.62 16.68
N LEU A 211 6.24 -8.84 15.97
CA LEU A 211 6.23 -9.49 14.66
C LEU A 211 5.67 -10.90 14.74
N GLU A 212 6.05 -11.67 15.76
CA GLU A 212 5.52 -13.02 16.01
C GLU A 212 4.01 -12.98 16.24
N SER A 213 3.54 -12.09 17.12
CA SER A 213 2.12 -11.91 17.40
C SER A 213 1.31 -11.44 16.19
N GLU A 214 1.88 -10.55 15.35
CA GLU A 214 1.25 -10.10 14.11
C GLU A 214 1.16 -11.22 13.07
N LEU A 215 2.25 -11.96 12.85
CA LEU A 215 2.29 -13.03 11.85
C LEU A 215 1.39 -14.20 12.22
N PHE A 216 1.54 -14.73 13.43
CA PHE A 216 0.88 -15.99 13.83
C PHE A 216 -0.44 -15.78 14.58
N GLY A 217 -0.70 -14.55 15.09
CA GLY A 217 -1.85 -14.28 15.94
C GLY A 217 -1.71 -14.84 17.35
N HIS A 218 -2.64 -14.51 18.21
CA HIS A 218 -2.62 -14.98 19.61
C HIS A 218 -4.02 -15.16 20.18
N GLU A 219 -4.13 -16.06 21.15
CA GLU A 219 -5.31 -16.19 22.01
C GLU A 219 -5.23 -15.20 23.19
N ALA A 220 -6.38 -14.94 23.81
CA ALA A 220 -6.41 -14.13 25.02
C ALA A 220 -5.58 -14.79 26.12
N GLY A 221 -4.67 -14.04 26.77
CA GLY A 221 -3.78 -14.54 27.81
C GLY A 221 -2.48 -15.19 27.33
N ALA A 222 -2.19 -15.21 26.03
CA ALA A 222 -0.96 -15.80 25.50
C ALA A 222 0.33 -15.15 26.00
N PHE A 223 0.29 -13.85 26.32
CA PHE A 223 1.38 -13.08 26.91
C PHE A 223 0.86 -11.90 27.72
N THR A 224 1.73 -11.23 28.49
CA THR A 224 1.38 -10.04 29.27
C THR A 224 0.91 -8.92 28.36
N GLY A 225 -0.42 -8.63 28.35
CA GLY A 225 -1.03 -7.63 27.46
C GLY A 225 -2.01 -8.21 26.41
N ALA A 226 -2.02 -9.50 26.19
CA ALA A 226 -2.97 -10.19 25.30
C ALA A 226 -4.38 -10.25 25.89
N LYS A 227 -5.11 -9.13 25.84
CA LYS A 227 -6.48 -9.02 26.43
C LYS A 227 -7.56 -9.72 25.60
N LYS A 228 -7.37 -9.87 24.29
CA LYS A 228 -8.33 -10.44 23.35
C LYS A 228 -7.59 -11.32 22.34
N ARG A 229 -8.31 -12.32 21.77
CA ARG A 229 -7.83 -13.05 20.60
C ARG A 229 -7.61 -12.10 19.43
N ARG A 230 -6.50 -12.29 18.69
CA ARG A 230 -6.21 -11.58 17.45
C ARG A 230 -5.77 -12.56 16.36
N ARG A 231 -6.41 -12.45 15.19
CA ARG A 231 -6.03 -13.24 14.01
C ARG A 231 -4.71 -12.75 13.47
N GLY A 232 -3.80 -13.69 13.18
CA GLY A 232 -2.51 -13.39 12.56
C GLY A 232 -2.62 -13.02 11.08
N LEU A 233 -1.60 -12.34 10.55
CA LEU A 233 -1.54 -11.94 9.14
C LEU A 233 -1.53 -13.14 8.20
N ILE A 234 -0.92 -14.26 8.60
CA ILE A 234 -0.95 -15.51 7.85
C ILE A 234 -2.39 -16.02 7.69
N GLU A 235 -3.20 -16.01 8.76
CA GLU A 235 -4.61 -16.38 8.71
C GLU A 235 -5.43 -15.40 7.86
N GLN A 236 -5.11 -14.10 7.92
CA GLN A 236 -5.77 -13.07 7.13
C GLN A 236 -5.46 -13.17 5.63
N ALA A 237 -4.27 -13.69 5.27
CA ALA A 237 -3.85 -13.90 3.89
C ALA A 237 -4.44 -15.16 3.24
N SER A 238 -5.20 -15.95 3.99
CA SER A 238 -5.77 -17.22 3.48
C SER A 238 -6.70 -16.98 2.28
N GLY A 239 -6.52 -17.76 1.22
CA GLY A 239 -7.15 -17.56 -0.09
C GLY A 239 -6.46 -16.54 -0.98
N GLY A 240 -5.40 -15.89 -0.50
CA GLY A 240 -4.70 -14.81 -1.20
C GLY A 240 -3.18 -14.93 -1.17
N THR A 241 -2.50 -13.78 -1.06
CA THR A 241 -1.04 -13.67 -1.07
C THR A 241 -0.53 -13.03 0.22
N LEU A 242 0.46 -13.65 0.84
CA LEU A 242 1.25 -13.08 1.93
C LEU A 242 2.58 -12.55 1.38
N PHE A 243 2.85 -11.27 1.58
CA PHE A 243 4.12 -10.64 1.22
C PHE A 243 4.95 -10.35 2.45
N LEU A 244 6.12 -10.98 2.54
CA LEU A 244 7.11 -10.76 3.60
C LEU A 244 8.29 -9.95 3.03
N ASP A 245 8.31 -8.65 3.29
CA ASP A 245 9.46 -7.81 2.90
C ASP A 245 10.57 -7.93 3.94
N GLU A 246 11.82 -7.90 3.46
CA GLU A 246 13.03 -8.02 4.28
C GLU A 246 13.05 -9.34 5.12
N ILE A 247 12.70 -10.48 4.48
CA ILE A 247 12.59 -11.78 5.17
C ILE A 247 13.92 -12.22 5.82
N GLY A 248 15.06 -11.77 5.30
CA GLY A 248 16.38 -12.04 5.86
C GLY A 248 16.64 -11.44 7.25
N GLU A 249 15.71 -10.59 7.75
CA GLU A 249 15.76 -10.03 9.10
C GLU A 249 14.97 -10.86 10.12
N LEU A 250 14.29 -11.95 9.69
CA LEU A 250 13.59 -12.85 10.61
C LEU A 250 14.58 -13.63 11.47
N GLU A 251 14.31 -13.71 12.75
CA GLU A 251 15.06 -14.57 13.65
C GLU A 251 14.80 -16.07 13.39
N LEU A 252 15.77 -16.93 13.66
CA LEU A 252 15.76 -18.36 13.34
C LEU A 252 14.53 -19.11 13.90
N ASP A 253 14.03 -18.73 15.07
CA ASP A 253 12.82 -19.31 15.66
C ASP A 253 11.56 -19.02 14.83
N LEU A 254 11.44 -17.78 14.33
CA LEU A 254 10.32 -17.38 13.48
C LEU A 254 10.42 -18.02 12.11
N GLN A 255 11.64 -18.19 11.59
CA GLN A 255 11.89 -18.93 10.36
C GLN A 255 11.43 -20.38 10.48
N ALA A 256 11.68 -21.05 11.62
CA ALA A 256 11.24 -22.42 11.86
C ALA A 256 9.70 -22.54 11.91
N LYS A 257 9.03 -21.57 12.52
CA LYS A 257 7.56 -21.52 12.56
C LYS A 257 6.96 -21.25 11.19
N LEU A 258 7.58 -20.34 10.41
CA LEU A 258 7.15 -20.02 9.06
C LEU A 258 7.31 -21.24 8.14
N LEU A 259 8.43 -21.97 8.23
CA LEU A 259 8.65 -23.19 7.46
C LEU A 259 7.51 -24.19 7.68
N LYS A 260 7.16 -24.43 8.96
CA LYS A 260 6.08 -25.33 9.31
C LYS A 260 4.74 -24.92 8.68
N VAL A 261 4.43 -23.62 8.67
CA VAL A 261 3.20 -23.12 8.03
C VAL A 261 3.20 -23.36 6.52
N ILE A 262 4.36 -23.18 5.85
CA ILE A 262 4.48 -23.37 4.40
C ILE A 262 4.33 -24.86 4.02
N GLU A 263 4.85 -25.76 4.86
CA GLU A 263 4.82 -27.20 4.62
C GLU A 263 3.46 -27.82 4.93
N ASP A 264 2.93 -27.54 6.13
CA ASP A 264 1.72 -28.17 6.64
C ASP A 264 0.44 -27.44 6.19
N GLN A 265 0.54 -26.21 5.67
CA GLN A 265 -0.57 -25.30 5.41
C GLN A 265 -1.48 -25.16 6.64
N ARG A 266 -0.88 -25.17 7.82
CA ARG A 266 -1.53 -25.04 9.11
C ARG A 266 -0.78 -24.06 9.99
N LEU A 267 -1.54 -23.26 10.71
CA LEU A 267 -1.06 -22.25 11.63
C LEU A 267 -1.51 -22.58 13.04
N ARG A 268 -0.60 -22.43 14.01
CA ARG A 268 -0.94 -22.48 15.43
C ARG A 268 -0.77 -21.10 16.04
N PRO A 269 -1.86 -20.40 16.44
CA PRO A 269 -1.77 -19.12 17.14
C PRO A 269 -1.03 -19.25 18.48
N LEU A 270 -0.40 -18.17 18.93
CA LEU A 270 0.31 -18.13 20.21
C LEU A 270 -0.68 -18.39 21.35
N GLY A 271 -0.30 -19.28 22.28
CA GLY A 271 -1.16 -19.68 23.39
C GLY A 271 -2.33 -20.61 23.02
N SER A 272 -2.41 -21.08 21.77
CA SER A 272 -3.43 -22.00 21.30
C SER A 272 -2.89 -23.42 21.13
N GLU A 273 -3.70 -24.42 21.47
CA GLU A 273 -3.45 -25.81 21.11
C GLU A 273 -4.10 -26.19 19.75
N ARG A 274 -4.99 -25.34 19.25
CA ARG A 274 -5.71 -25.59 17.99
C ARG A 274 -4.91 -25.09 16.81
N GLU A 275 -4.89 -25.91 15.75
CA GLU A 275 -4.35 -25.52 14.45
C GLU A 275 -5.48 -25.02 13.54
N VAL A 276 -5.16 -23.99 12.76
CA VAL A 276 -6.04 -23.38 11.76
C VAL A 276 -5.46 -23.69 10.38
N ALA A 277 -6.26 -24.26 9.49
CA ALA A 277 -5.86 -24.47 8.10
C ALA A 277 -5.77 -23.11 7.38
N VAL A 278 -4.72 -22.93 6.58
CA VAL A 278 -4.48 -21.73 5.78
C VAL A 278 -4.06 -22.14 4.37
N ASP A 279 -4.54 -21.41 3.37
CA ASP A 279 -4.14 -21.58 1.97
C ASP A 279 -3.54 -20.26 1.49
N ILE A 280 -2.22 -20.14 1.52
CA ILE A 280 -1.51 -18.92 1.17
C ILE A 280 -0.54 -19.11 0.02
N GLN A 281 -0.43 -18.10 -0.83
CA GLN A 281 0.69 -17.92 -1.75
C GLN A 281 1.69 -16.99 -1.09
N LEU A 282 2.93 -17.45 -0.88
CA LEU A 282 3.94 -16.67 -0.20
C LEU A 282 4.89 -16.00 -1.19
N VAL A 283 5.05 -14.69 -1.06
CA VAL A 283 6.10 -13.93 -1.75
C VAL A 283 7.03 -13.34 -0.69
N ALA A 284 8.28 -13.76 -0.71
CA ALA A 284 9.32 -13.26 0.20
C ALA A 284 10.26 -12.34 -0.55
N ALA A 285 10.61 -11.19 0.02
CA ALA A 285 11.57 -10.26 -0.56
C ALA A 285 12.78 -10.06 0.37
N SER A 286 13.95 -9.93 -0.24
CA SER A 286 15.19 -9.63 0.49
C SER A 286 16.09 -8.72 -0.33
N ASN A 287 16.80 -7.82 0.33
CA ASN A 287 17.90 -7.04 -0.21
C ASN A 287 19.26 -7.72 0.06
N ARG A 288 19.29 -8.77 0.90
CA ARG A 288 20.45 -9.60 1.20
C ARG A 288 20.41 -10.88 0.41
N ASP A 289 21.57 -11.48 0.21
CA ASP A 289 21.70 -12.82 -0.38
C ASP A 289 21.30 -13.88 0.68
N LEU A 290 20.09 -14.43 0.54
CA LEU A 290 19.57 -15.45 1.46
C LEU A 290 20.39 -16.75 1.41
N ALA A 291 21.01 -17.08 0.25
CA ALA A 291 21.88 -18.24 0.14
C ALA A 291 23.17 -18.05 0.95
N GLU A 292 23.72 -16.84 0.95
CA GLU A 292 24.87 -16.51 1.79
C GLU A 292 24.53 -16.51 3.26
N GLN A 293 23.39 -15.92 3.66
CA GLN A 293 22.90 -15.97 5.03
C GLN A 293 22.67 -17.41 5.52
N ALA A 294 22.17 -18.29 4.64
CA ALA A 294 22.00 -19.71 4.98
C ALA A 294 23.33 -20.40 5.24
N ARG A 295 24.36 -20.11 4.44
CA ARG A 295 25.74 -20.63 4.66
C ARG A 295 26.37 -20.11 5.96
N GLN A 296 26.05 -18.90 6.34
CA GLN A 296 26.53 -18.27 7.58
C GLN A 296 25.74 -18.69 8.83
N GLY A 297 24.60 -19.36 8.64
CA GLY A 297 23.74 -19.80 9.74
C GLY A 297 22.76 -18.74 10.26
N ASP A 298 22.67 -17.56 9.61
CA ASP A 298 21.75 -16.48 9.94
C ASP A 298 20.36 -16.73 9.31
N PHE A 299 20.29 -17.61 8.33
CA PHE A 299 19.04 -18.08 7.70
C PHE A 299 19.02 -19.60 7.65
N ARG A 300 17.85 -20.22 7.87
CA ARG A 300 17.73 -21.68 7.82
C ARG A 300 17.80 -22.18 6.39
N GLU A 301 18.63 -23.18 6.17
CA GLU A 301 18.82 -23.79 4.84
C GLU A 301 17.55 -24.48 4.33
N ASP A 302 16.80 -25.15 5.22
CA ASP A 302 15.52 -25.80 4.90
C ASP A 302 14.46 -24.79 4.44
N LEU A 303 14.33 -23.65 5.12
CA LEU A 303 13.43 -22.57 4.73
C LEU A 303 13.87 -21.94 3.40
N TYR A 304 15.18 -21.70 3.21
CA TYR A 304 15.72 -21.17 1.95
C TYR A 304 15.32 -22.05 0.77
N HIS A 305 15.53 -23.36 0.86
CA HIS A 305 15.16 -24.29 -0.21
C HIS A 305 13.64 -24.34 -0.46
N ARG A 306 12.83 -24.20 0.56
CA ARG A 306 11.36 -24.18 0.42
C ARG A 306 10.85 -22.91 -0.24
N LEU A 307 11.50 -21.77 0.02
CA LEU A 307 11.15 -20.47 -0.55
C LEU A 307 11.67 -20.28 -1.97
N SER A 308 12.89 -20.78 -2.27
CA SER A 308 13.62 -20.52 -3.51
C SER A 308 13.26 -21.45 -4.67
N VAL A 309 12.07 -22.09 -4.63
CA VAL A 309 11.56 -22.89 -5.77
C VAL A 309 11.47 -22.01 -7.03
N PHE A 310 11.03 -20.76 -6.85
CA PHE A 310 11.09 -19.73 -7.87
C PHE A 310 11.86 -18.51 -7.32
N GLY A 311 12.72 -17.94 -8.16
CA GLY A 311 13.50 -16.75 -7.83
C GLY A 311 13.36 -15.68 -8.91
N LEU A 312 13.13 -14.45 -8.51
CA LEU A 312 13.14 -13.27 -9.37
C LEU A 312 14.12 -12.26 -8.80
N THR A 313 15.15 -11.90 -9.54
CA THR A 313 16.09 -10.84 -9.11
C THR A 313 15.81 -9.57 -9.90
N LEU A 314 15.51 -8.49 -9.18
CA LEU A 314 15.27 -7.19 -9.79
C LEU A 314 16.59 -6.43 -9.98
N PRO A 315 16.87 -5.94 -11.19
CA PRO A 315 18.09 -5.21 -11.48
C PRO A 315 18.11 -3.85 -10.78
N ALA A 316 19.28 -3.43 -10.32
CA ALA A 316 19.49 -2.09 -9.79
C ALA A 316 19.31 -1.04 -10.91
N LEU A 317 18.89 0.19 -10.56
CA LEU A 317 18.58 1.25 -11.52
C LEU A 317 19.81 1.61 -12.38
N ARG A 318 21.02 1.56 -11.81
CA ARG A 318 22.28 1.76 -12.55
C ARG A 318 22.54 0.74 -13.66
N GLN A 319 21.88 -0.41 -13.64
CA GLN A 319 21.97 -1.45 -14.68
C GLN A 319 20.92 -1.28 -15.79
N ARG A 320 20.00 -0.31 -15.61
CA ARG A 320 18.89 0.00 -16.52
C ARG A 320 18.63 1.49 -16.64
N LEU A 321 19.70 2.29 -16.80
CA LEU A 321 19.62 3.76 -16.90
C LEU A 321 18.76 4.23 -18.07
N GLU A 322 18.60 3.43 -19.11
CA GLU A 322 17.68 3.69 -20.23
C GLU A 322 16.23 3.86 -19.76
N ASP A 323 15.85 3.21 -18.66
CA ASP A 323 14.50 3.27 -18.09
C ASP A 323 14.19 4.65 -17.47
N LEU A 324 15.21 5.49 -17.21
CA LEU A 324 14.98 6.85 -16.72
C LEU A 324 14.10 7.65 -17.68
N GLU A 325 14.20 7.40 -18.99
CA GLU A 325 13.41 8.12 -20.00
C GLU A 325 11.91 7.83 -19.90
N ASP A 326 11.53 6.68 -19.34
CA ASP A 326 10.13 6.30 -19.08
C ASP A 326 9.72 6.62 -17.63
N LEU A 327 10.61 6.34 -16.67
CA LEU A 327 10.31 6.52 -15.25
C LEU A 327 10.17 7.98 -14.84
N VAL A 328 11.05 8.86 -15.33
CA VAL A 328 11.06 10.27 -14.89
C VAL A 328 9.79 11.01 -15.32
N PRO A 329 9.34 10.96 -16.60
CA PRO A 329 8.09 11.59 -17.00
C PRO A 329 6.88 11.02 -16.25
N LEU A 330 6.85 9.71 -16.02
CA LEU A 330 5.77 9.04 -15.28
C LEU A 330 5.68 9.58 -13.84
N ILE A 331 6.81 9.64 -13.13
CA ILE A 331 6.87 10.12 -11.75
C ILE A 331 6.54 11.63 -11.69
N VAL A 332 7.03 12.44 -12.65
CA VAL A 332 6.69 13.87 -12.75
C VAL A 332 5.18 14.04 -12.94
N ALA A 333 4.55 13.26 -13.83
CA ALA A 333 3.11 13.34 -14.07
C ALA A 333 2.31 12.98 -12.79
N GLU A 334 2.74 11.95 -12.07
CA GLU A 334 2.13 11.55 -10.80
C GLU A 334 2.17 12.68 -9.75
N TYR A 335 3.35 13.29 -9.54
CA TYR A 335 3.49 14.37 -8.56
C TYR A 335 2.87 15.68 -9.02
N ASN A 336 2.83 15.97 -10.32
CA ASN A 336 2.05 17.08 -10.87
C ASN A 336 0.57 16.96 -10.48
N ALA A 337 -0.02 15.76 -10.66
CA ALA A 337 -1.41 15.53 -10.31
C ALA A 337 -1.66 15.67 -8.80
N LYS A 338 -0.78 15.11 -7.96
CA LYS A 338 -0.88 15.17 -6.48
C LYS A 338 -0.71 16.59 -5.94
N ALA A 339 0.26 17.32 -6.45
CA ALA A 339 0.63 18.66 -5.95
C ALA A 339 -0.03 19.81 -6.72
N ARG A 340 -0.86 19.52 -7.74
CA ARG A 340 -1.45 20.49 -8.65
C ARG A 340 -0.39 21.40 -9.30
N LYS A 341 0.73 20.79 -9.70
CA LYS A 341 1.82 21.44 -10.42
C LYS A 341 1.72 21.17 -11.92
N GLY A 342 2.53 21.84 -12.73
CA GLY A 342 2.46 21.78 -14.20
C GLY A 342 3.82 21.62 -14.86
N VAL A 343 4.76 20.90 -14.26
CA VAL A 343 6.10 20.64 -14.84
C VAL A 343 5.93 19.75 -16.07
N ARG A 344 6.37 20.25 -17.24
CA ARG A 344 6.26 19.56 -18.55
C ARG A 344 7.59 19.35 -19.23
N THR A 345 8.56 20.26 -18.98
CA THR A 345 9.84 20.24 -19.65
C THR A 345 10.94 19.86 -18.69
N ILE A 346 11.76 18.90 -19.06
CA ILE A 346 12.93 18.45 -18.30
C ILE A 346 14.16 18.86 -19.12
N PRO A 347 14.96 19.86 -18.66
CA PRO A 347 16.13 20.34 -19.39
C PRO A 347 17.22 19.28 -19.54
N GLU A 348 18.00 19.35 -20.62
CA GLU A 348 19.10 18.38 -20.86
C GLU A 348 20.13 18.31 -19.73
N PRO A 349 20.52 19.43 -19.05
CA PRO A 349 21.39 19.33 -17.88
C PRO A 349 20.83 18.46 -16.74
N VAL A 350 19.49 18.41 -16.57
CA VAL A 350 18.84 17.52 -15.61
C VAL A 350 19.02 16.07 -16.04
N TRP A 351 18.79 15.75 -17.32
CA TRP A 351 19.00 14.41 -17.86
C TRP A 351 20.43 13.93 -17.70
N GLN A 352 21.40 14.79 -17.97
CA GLN A 352 22.83 14.48 -17.79
C GLN A 352 23.14 14.15 -16.34
N ALA A 353 22.63 14.94 -15.40
CA ALA A 353 22.81 14.72 -13.97
C ALA A 353 22.15 13.40 -13.51
N LEU A 354 20.93 13.11 -13.98
CA LEU A 354 20.21 11.88 -13.65
C LEU A 354 20.92 10.62 -14.19
N ARG A 355 21.47 10.67 -15.42
CA ARG A 355 22.22 9.56 -16.04
C ARG A 355 23.58 9.35 -15.39
N ALA A 356 24.21 10.41 -14.87
CA ALA A 356 25.52 10.33 -14.23
C ALA A 356 25.47 9.79 -12.79
N HIS A 357 24.30 9.76 -12.16
CA HIS A 357 24.14 9.33 -10.78
C HIS A 357 24.03 7.80 -10.66
N SER A 358 24.62 7.23 -9.61
CA SER A 358 24.70 5.78 -9.38
C SER A 358 23.43 5.15 -8.77
N TRP A 359 22.52 5.97 -8.25
CA TRP A 359 21.23 5.57 -7.69
C TRP A 359 21.31 4.48 -6.61
N PRO A 360 22.03 4.69 -5.48
CA PRO A 360 22.13 3.67 -4.44
C PRO A 360 20.78 3.33 -3.80
N GLY A 361 19.83 4.26 -3.76
CA GLY A 361 18.45 4.03 -3.32
C GLY A 361 17.49 3.67 -4.46
N ASN A 362 18.01 3.40 -5.67
CA ASN A 362 17.25 2.94 -6.84
C ASN A 362 16.04 3.83 -7.17
N VAL A 363 14.91 3.24 -7.55
CA VAL A 363 13.68 3.98 -7.92
C VAL A 363 13.09 4.73 -6.72
N ARG A 364 13.30 4.26 -5.49
CA ARG A 364 12.84 4.97 -4.29
C ARG A 364 13.56 6.32 -4.15
N GLU A 365 14.86 6.35 -4.34
CA GLU A 365 15.64 7.59 -4.34
C GLU A 365 15.24 8.51 -5.50
N LEU A 366 15.11 7.96 -6.71
CA LEU A 366 14.65 8.71 -7.89
C LEU A 366 13.30 9.40 -7.62
N ARG A 367 12.34 8.67 -7.06
CA ARG A 367 11.01 9.22 -6.70
C ARG A 367 11.13 10.38 -5.71
N ASN A 368 11.92 10.24 -4.65
CA ASN A 368 12.11 11.28 -3.64
C ASN A 368 12.77 12.54 -4.23
N VAL A 369 13.73 12.38 -5.13
CA VAL A 369 14.39 13.48 -5.83
C VAL A 369 13.40 14.22 -6.73
N ILE A 370 12.63 13.48 -7.54
CA ILE A 370 11.64 14.08 -8.46
C ILE A 370 10.52 14.75 -7.67
N GLU A 371 10.00 14.10 -6.62
CA GLU A 371 8.97 14.67 -5.74
C GLU A 371 9.39 16.04 -5.23
N ARG A 372 10.58 16.13 -4.64
CA ARG A 372 11.12 17.40 -4.15
C ARG A 372 11.21 18.45 -5.26
N CYS A 373 11.75 18.10 -6.43
CA CYS A 373 11.87 19.03 -7.55
C CYS A 373 10.50 19.52 -8.04
N VAL A 374 9.52 18.64 -8.18
CA VAL A 374 8.17 19.02 -8.62
C VAL A 374 7.47 19.90 -7.59
N LEU A 375 7.58 19.58 -6.29
CA LEU A 375 6.98 20.39 -5.22
C LEU A 375 7.51 21.84 -5.20
N PHE A 376 8.80 22.03 -5.44
CA PHE A 376 9.45 23.35 -5.47
C PHE A 376 9.52 23.98 -6.87
N ALA A 377 8.85 23.41 -7.86
CA ALA A 377 8.75 24.03 -9.18
C ALA A 377 7.80 25.23 -9.16
N ASP A 378 8.23 26.36 -9.69
CA ASP A 378 7.45 27.60 -9.82
C ASP A 378 6.85 27.80 -11.22
N GLY A 379 7.05 26.83 -12.13
CA GLY A 379 6.61 26.93 -13.53
C GLY A 379 6.52 25.59 -14.23
N GLY A 380 6.50 25.63 -15.57
CA GLY A 380 6.41 24.44 -16.43
C GLY A 380 7.70 23.66 -16.63
N GLU A 381 8.82 24.17 -16.14
CA GLU A 381 10.15 23.57 -16.29
C GLU A 381 10.64 22.93 -15.01
N PHE A 382 11.31 21.78 -15.15
CA PHE A 382 11.88 21.03 -14.03
C PHE A 382 13.06 21.81 -13.41
N PRO A 383 13.03 22.15 -12.12
CA PRO A 383 13.98 23.06 -11.51
C PRO A 383 15.31 22.35 -11.17
N LEU A 384 16.36 22.63 -11.96
CA LEU A 384 17.70 22.06 -11.75
C LEU A 384 18.27 22.39 -10.36
N GLN A 385 17.99 23.58 -9.84
CA GLN A 385 18.48 24.05 -8.54
C GLN A 385 18.04 23.19 -7.35
N TRP A 386 16.96 22.43 -7.47
CA TRP A 386 16.45 21.51 -6.45
C TRP A 386 16.87 20.06 -6.70
N LEU A 387 17.60 19.80 -7.81
CA LEU A 387 18.17 18.50 -8.11
C LEU A 387 19.42 18.24 -7.22
N GLN A 388 19.18 17.98 -5.94
CA GLN A 388 20.24 17.65 -5.00
C GLN A 388 20.44 16.13 -5.01
N LEU A 389 21.43 15.67 -5.75
CA LEU A 389 21.84 14.27 -5.79
C LEU A 389 22.90 14.02 -4.71
N PRO A 390 22.76 13.01 -3.84
CA PRO A 390 23.78 12.63 -2.87
C PRO A 390 25.11 12.34 -3.58
N GLY A 391 26.20 12.94 -3.13
CA GLY A 391 27.52 12.78 -3.75
C GLY A 391 27.94 13.89 -4.73
N GLN A 392 27.06 14.79 -5.16
CA GLN A 392 27.41 15.95 -5.98
C GLN A 392 27.55 17.28 -5.22
N ALA A 393 27.59 17.23 -3.89
CA ALA A 393 27.76 18.41 -3.05
C ALA A 393 29.22 18.92 -3.12
N ALA A 394 29.61 19.58 -4.22
CA ALA A 394 30.73 20.54 -4.27
C ALA A 394 30.84 21.37 -5.56
N ALA A 395 30.04 21.16 -6.64
CA ALA A 395 30.38 21.77 -7.92
C ALA A 395 29.34 22.70 -8.59
N ALA A 396 28.15 22.91 -8.04
CA ALA A 396 27.12 23.69 -8.76
C ALA A 396 26.22 24.51 -7.83
N HIS A 397 26.75 25.56 -7.25
CA HIS A 397 25.96 26.74 -6.87
C HIS A 397 26.84 27.99 -7.00
N ALA A 398 27.15 28.37 -8.25
CA ALA A 398 27.46 29.75 -8.54
C ALA A 398 26.30 30.32 -9.37
N PRO A 399 25.49 31.26 -8.88
CA PRO A 399 24.57 32.00 -9.72
C PRO A 399 25.40 32.80 -10.74
N ALA A 400 25.21 32.54 -12.04
CA ALA A 400 25.76 33.34 -13.11
C ALA A 400 25.14 34.75 -13.02
N GLY A 401 25.93 35.72 -12.55
CA GLY A 401 25.51 37.11 -12.61
C GLY A 401 25.67 37.95 -11.35
N ALA A 402 26.56 37.59 -10.41
CA ALA A 402 27.01 38.54 -9.39
C ALA A 402 28.52 38.64 -9.43
N ALA A 403 29.04 39.86 -9.52
CA ALA A 403 30.46 40.17 -9.46
C ALA A 403 31.14 39.40 -8.31
N ALA A 404 32.32 38.83 -8.58
CA ALA A 404 33.12 38.11 -7.62
C ALA A 404 33.17 38.86 -6.27
N PRO A 405 32.72 38.30 -5.16
CA PRO A 405 33.01 38.86 -3.86
C PRO A 405 34.51 38.67 -3.61
N ALA A 406 35.13 39.73 -3.13
CA ALA A 406 36.52 39.75 -2.67
C ALA A 406 36.76 38.54 -1.72
N PRO A 407 38.01 38.03 -1.62
CA PRO A 407 38.34 36.88 -0.78
C PRO A 407 37.89 37.17 0.64
N VAL A 408 36.83 36.43 1.07
CA VAL A 408 36.39 36.46 2.45
C VAL A 408 37.48 35.72 3.24
N THR A 409 38.23 36.48 4.02
CA THR A 409 39.16 35.91 5.00
C THR A 409 38.40 34.96 5.92
N ASP A 410 38.96 33.78 6.11
CA ASP A 410 38.42 32.60 6.81
C ASP A 410 38.16 32.82 8.31
N SER A 411 37.93 34.05 8.75
CA SER A 411 37.82 34.44 10.14
C SER A 411 36.47 34.14 10.81
N ASP A 412 35.42 33.86 10.03
CA ASP A 412 34.06 33.70 10.58
C ASP A 412 33.51 32.27 10.62
N ARG A 413 34.26 31.29 10.14
CA ARG A 413 33.83 29.88 10.11
C ARG A 413 34.75 29.03 10.94
N LEU A 414 34.17 28.08 11.70
CA LEU A 414 34.87 27.01 12.37
C LEU A 414 34.58 25.71 11.61
N ILE A 415 35.63 25.08 11.11
CA ILE A 415 35.54 23.80 10.38
C ILE A 415 35.93 22.70 11.35
N LEU A 416 35.04 21.73 11.55
CA LEU A 416 35.26 20.56 12.40
C LEU A 416 35.26 19.28 11.56
N PRO A 417 36.19 18.36 11.76
CA PRO A 417 36.20 17.09 11.06
C PRO A 417 35.04 16.20 11.55
N LEU A 418 34.29 15.57 10.62
CA LEU A 418 33.22 14.60 10.90
C LEU A 418 33.63 13.19 10.45
N ASP A 419 34.93 12.93 10.38
CA ASP A 419 35.53 11.65 9.95
C ASP A 419 35.83 10.69 11.09
N GLY A 420 35.37 10.99 12.31
CA GLY A 420 35.61 10.19 13.50
C GLY A 420 36.96 10.46 14.19
N SER A 421 37.78 11.38 13.66
CA SER A 421 39.09 11.75 14.26
C SER A 421 38.95 12.57 15.55
N MET A 422 37.78 13.17 15.80
CA MET A 422 37.50 14.00 16.96
C MET A 422 36.22 13.55 17.66
N SER A 423 36.22 13.40 18.99
CA SER A 423 35.03 13.06 19.75
C SER A 423 34.06 14.24 19.84
N ILE A 424 32.76 13.97 20.11
CA ILE A 424 31.75 15.03 20.28
C ILE A 424 32.10 15.98 21.42
N ASP A 425 32.66 15.48 22.52
CA ASP A 425 33.13 16.30 23.65
C ASP A 425 34.30 17.19 23.25
N ASP A 426 35.23 16.69 22.42
CA ASP A 426 36.35 17.51 21.90
C ASP A 426 35.89 18.56 20.92
N MET A 427 34.89 18.24 20.08
CA MET A 427 34.26 19.21 19.19
C MET A 427 33.55 20.34 19.96
N ASP A 428 32.79 19.99 21.00
CA ASP A 428 32.11 20.98 21.86
C ASP A 428 33.15 21.85 22.62
N ARG A 429 34.20 21.25 23.12
CA ARG A 429 35.32 21.96 23.73
C ARG A 429 35.97 22.95 22.75
N HIS A 430 36.19 22.53 21.50
CA HIS A 430 36.83 23.36 20.47
C HIS A 430 35.94 24.53 20.06
N ILE A 431 34.62 24.30 19.90
CA ILE A 431 33.63 25.35 19.64
C ILE A 431 33.61 26.40 20.77
N VAL A 432 33.53 25.95 22.01
CA VAL A 432 33.50 26.85 23.19
C VAL A 432 34.80 27.63 23.32
N ALA A 433 35.95 26.98 23.18
CA ALA A 433 37.26 27.65 23.25
C ALA A 433 37.43 28.71 22.15
N THR A 434 37.05 28.40 20.92
CA THR A 434 37.14 29.32 19.80
C THR A 434 36.21 30.55 19.98
N ALA A 435 34.98 30.33 20.47
CA ALA A 435 34.03 31.42 20.72
C ALA A 435 34.53 32.33 21.88
N VAL A 436 35.08 31.79 22.94
CA VAL A 436 35.66 32.58 24.04
C VAL A 436 36.89 33.35 23.61
N ALA A 437 37.79 32.75 22.81
CA ALA A 437 38.95 33.42 22.23
C ALA A 437 38.55 34.57 21.28
N ARG A 438 37.59 34.36 20.42
CA ARG A 438 37.07 35.41 19.49
C ARG A 438 36.35 36.57 20.20
N ALA A 439 35.83 36.30 21.38
CA ALA A 439 35.20 37.30 22.25
C ALA A 439 36.15 37.94 23.26
N ASP A 440 37.47 37.74 23.11
CA ASP A 440 38.51 38.28 24.01
C ASP A 440 38.21 37.97 25.50
N GLY A 441 37.76 36.77 25.79
CA GLY A 441 37.38 36.33 27.14
C GLY A 441 35.99 36.76 27.62
N ASN A 442 35.26 37.60 26.87
CA ASN A 442 33.93 38.08 27.24
C ASN A 442 32.84 36.99 27.08
N LEU A 443 32.48 36.34 28.19
CA LEU A 443 31.50 35.25 28.20
C LEU A 443 30.10 35.67 27.71
N SER A 444 29.71 36.94 27.87
CA SER A 444 28.41 37.42 27.40
C SER A 444 28.38 37.59 25.87
N ALA A 445 29.50 38.03 25.29
CA ALA A 445 29.68 38.14 23.82
C ALA A 445 29.80 36.76 23.20
N ALA A 446 30.60 35.85 23.78
CA ALA A 446 30.74 34.45 23.31
C ALA A 446 29.42 33.67 23.38
N ALA A 447 28.63 33.89 24.43
CA ALA A 447 27.31 33.24 24.56
C ALA A 447 26.32 33.69 23.46
N ARG A 448 26.35 34.98 23.09
CA ARG A 448 25.56 35.49 21.94
C ARG A 448 26.02 34.92 20.60
N MET A 449 27.32 34.76 20.39
CA MET A 449 27.89 34.15 19.17
C MET A 449 27.44 32.69 19.01
N LEU A 450 27.32 31.96 20.12
CA LEU A 450 26.90 30.54 20.13
C LEU A 450 25.38 30.34 20.29
N GLY A 451 24.57 31.41 20.32
CA GLY A 451 23.12 31.30 20.50
C GLY A 451 22.71 30.67 21.84
N THR A 452 23.55 30.80 22.91
CA THR A 452 23.31 30.18 24.22
C THR A 452 23.26 31.21 25.35
N THR A 453 22.90 30.76 26.56
CA THR A 453 22.90 31.65 27.74
C THR A 453 24.30 31.76 28.33
N ARG A 454 24.62 32.95 28.97
CA ARG A 454 25.88 33.15 29.70
C ARG A 454 26.12 32.08 30.78
N GLN A 455 25.05 31.62 31.42
CA GLN A 455 25.13 30.61 32.46
C GLN A 455 25.51 29.24 31.92
N THR A 456 24.92 28.83 30.76
CA THR A 456 25.28 27.59 30.07
C THR A 456 26.71 27.62 29.58
N LEU A 457 27.14 28.75 29.00
CA LEU A 457 28.52 28.88 28.52
C LEU A 457 29.53 28.83 29.69
N ARG A 458 29.23 29.49 30.80
CA ARG A 458 30.08 29.46 32.02
C ARG A 458 30.26 28.05 32.58
N TYR A 459 29.19 27.25 32.56
CA TYR A 459 29.26 25.84 32.94
C TYR A 459 30.20 25.04 32.04
N ARG A 460 30.10 25.21 30.69
CA ARG A 460 30.95 24.52 29.71
C ARG A 460 32.39 24.96 29.79
N VAL A 461 32.67 26.25 29.94
CA VAL A 461 34.04 26.80 30.17
C VAL A 461 34.68 26.16 31.40
N LYS A 462 33.93 26.02 32.52
CA LYS A 462 34.38 25.34 33.72
C LYS A 462 34.56 23.84 33.49
N LYS A 463 33.62 23.18 32.78
CA LYS A 463 33.70 21.73 32.47
C LYS A 463 34.97 21.41 31.68
N TYR A 464 35.34 22.24 30.70
CA TYR A 464 36.45 21.99 29.80
C TYR A 464 37.76 22.69 30.20
N GLY A 465 37.80 23.41 31.31
CA GLY A 465 39.00 24.06 31.83
C GLY A 465 39.54 25.15 30.89
N ILE A 466 38.64 25.92 30.22
CA ILE A 466 39.05 26.96 29.28
C ILE A 466 39.33 28.25 30.02
N SER A 467 40.54 28.84 29.82
CA SER A 467 40.93 30.11 30.44
C SER A 467 40.18 31.30 29.84
N THR A 468 39.60 32.14 30.64
CA THR A 468 38.79 33.30 30.22
C THR A 468 39.48 34.64 30.34
N GLY A 469 40.76 34.66 30.67
CA GLY A 469 41.53 35.94 30.74
C GLY A 469 41.07 36.95 31.82
N GLU A 470 40.11 36.64 32.66
CA GLU A 470 39.75 37.38 33.86
C GLU A 470 40.15 36.57 35.08
N GLU A 471 41.24 36.95 35.70
CA GLU A 471 41.46 36.77 37.16
C GLU A 471 40.80 37.89 37.93
#